data_32f46e72b86bf39a23cc9560f76ec2b3
#
_entry.id   32f46e72b86bf39a23cc9560f76ec2b3
#
_cell.length_a   1.000
_cell.length_b   1.000
_cell.length_c   1.000
_cell.angle_alpha   90.00
_cell.angle_beta   90.00
_cell.angle_gamma   90.00
#
_symmetry.space_group_name_H-M   'P 1'
#
loop_
_entity.id
_entity.type
_entity.pdbx_description
1 polymer ?
#
loop_
_entity_poly.entity_id
_entity_poly.type
_entity_poly.pdbx_seq_one_letter_code
_entity_poly.pdbx_strand_id
1 'polypeptide(L)'
;MSRNHINTSLRVPIILLDSITEIKPTDSGSIIVSASHGGSSSGKFAVKVNSSVVFFNDAGVGKDAAGIAALEFLQVNNLAAGTIGFMSARIGNSTDSWENGIISYLNNSAKKIGFLEGLPLKEQAIRLYGKEDRNS
;
A
#
# COMPACT_ATOMS: atom_id res chain seq x y z
N MET A 1 8.81 -16.57 -0.52
CA MET A 1 8.26 -15.20 -0.50
C MET A 1 8.70 -14.50 0.75
N SER A 2 9.03 -13.25 0.66
CA SER A 2 9.51 -12.54 1.83
C SER A 2 8.45 -11.65 2.44
N ARG A 3 8.56 -11.51 3.74
CA ARG A 3 7.76 -10.64 4.57
C ARG A 3 8.74 -9.89 5.49
N ASN A 4 8.74 -8.58 5.41
CA ASN A 4 9.68 -7.76 6.17
C ASN A 4 8.96 -6.67 6.95
N HIS A 5 9.41 -6.46 8.17
CA HIS A 5 9.01 -5.33 8.98
C HIS A 5 10.14 -4.30 8.93
N ILE A 6 9.87 -3.12 8.38
CA ILE A 6 10.86 -2.06 8.34
C ILE A 6 10.83 -1.28 9.63
N ASN A 7 11.96 -1.22 10.30
CA ASN A 7 12.13 -0.39 11.48
C ASN A 7 12.44 1.05 11.02
N THR A 8 11.44 1.91 11.10
CA THR A 8 11.54 3.30 10.69
C THR A 8 11.20 4.23 11.85
N SER A 9 11.41 5.53 11.65
CA SER A 9 10.98 6.56 12.59
C SER A 9 9.52 6.97 12.41
N LEU A 10 8.76 6.23 11.61
CA LEU A 10 7.36 6.54 11.39
C LEU A 10 6.49 6.13 12.58
N ARG A 11 5.35 6.81 12.73
CA ARG A 11 4.41 6.55 13.84
C ARG A 11 3.73 5.20 13.76
N VAL A 12 3.75 4.56 12.60
CA VAL A 12 3.15 3.24 12.37
C VAL A 12 4.20 2.32 11.75
N PRO A 13 4.08 1.00 11.98
CA PRO A 13 4.98 0.05 11.33
C PRO A 13 4.77 0.03 9.81
N ILE A 14 5.83 -0.29 9.09
CA ILE A 14 5.79 -0.55 7.65
C ILE A 14 6.02 -2.03 7.45
N ILE A 15 5.05 -2.71 6.85
CA ILE A 15 5.13 -4.14 6.60
C ILE A 15 5.23 -4.36 5.10
N LEU A 16 6.30 -4.99 4.66
CA LEU A 16 6.51 -5.32 3.25
C LEU A 16 6.15 -6.77 3.01
N LEU A 17 5.25 -7.01 2.07
CA LEU A 17 4.79 -8.34 1.71
C LEU A 17 5.00 -8.55 0.21
N ASP A 18 5.81 -9.52 -0.18
CA ASP A 18 5.93 -9.86 -1.61
C ASP A 18 4.60 -10.36 -2.16
N SER A 19 3.80 -11.00 -1.29
CA SER A 19 2.43 -11.40 -1.62
C SER A 19 1.48 -10.98 -0.50
N ILE A 20 0.31 -10.47 -0.87
CA ILE A 20 -0.73 -10.11 0.11
C ILE A 20 -1.22 -11.34 0.92
N THR A 21 -1.00 -12.55 0.41
CA THR A 21 -1.37 -13.77 1.14
C THR A 21 -0.61 -13.92 2.44
N GLU A 22 0.49 -13.19 2.62
CA GLU A 22 1.31 -13.19 3.84
C GLU A 22 0.78 -12.24 4.92
N ILE A 23 -0.32 -11.54 4.69
CA ILE A 23 -0.88 -10.60 5.65
C ILE A 23 -1.35 -11.34 6.91
N LYS A 24 -1.13 -10.71 8.07
CA LYS A 24 -1.47 -11.31 9.38
C LYS A 24 -2.33 -10.35 10.21
N PRO A 25 -3.16 -10.86 11.13
CA PRO A 25 -3.92 -10.00 12.02
C PRO A 25 -3.05 -9.00 12.81
N THR A 26 -1.81 -9.40 13.13
CA THR A 26 -0.87 -8.52 13.84
C THR A 26 -0.41 -7.32 13.00
N ASP A 27 -0.72 -7.29 11.71
CA ASP A 27 -0.39 -6.16 10.83
C ASP A 27 -1.42 -5.02 10.95
N SER A 28 -2.44 -5.17 11.77
CA SER A 28 -3.44 -4.15 12.02
C SER A 28 -2.78 -2.82 12.41
N GLY A 29 -3.25 -1.72 11.86
CA GLY A 29 -2.71 -0.39 12.13
C GLY A 29 -1.46 -0.02 11.35
N SER A 30 -0.88 -0.96 10.61
CA SER A 30 0.36 -0.74 9.85
C SER A 30 0.10 -0.19 8.46
N ILE A 31 1.14 0.38 7.86
CA ILE A 31 1.17 0.61 6.41
C ILE A 31 1.61 -0.72 5.78
N ILE A 32 0.77 -1.28 4.93
CA ILE A 32 1.09 -2.54 4.24
C ILE A 32 1.50 -2.22 2.81
N VAL A 33 2.69 -2.63 2.42
CA VAL A 33 3.17 -2.50 1.05
C VAL A 33 3.25 -3.90 0.47
N SER A 34 2.20 -4.29 -0.25
CA SER A 34 2.13 -5.58 -0.92
C SER A 34 2.60 -5.44 -2.36
N ALA A 35 3.40 -6.36 -2.83
CA ALA A 35 3.82 -6.39 -4.23
C ALA A 35 2.91 -7.22 -5.11
N SER A 36 1.80 -7.74 -4.56
CA SER A 36 0.75 -8.40 -5.35
C SER A 36 0.04 -7.39 -6.23
N HIS A 37 -0.50 -7.87 -7.37
CA HIS A 37 -1.38 -7.02 -8.18
C HIS A 37 -2.62 -6.61 -7.38
N GLY A 38 -3.19 -5.44 -7.73
CA GLY A 38 -4.36 -4.88 -7.04
C GLY A 38 -5.68 -5.46 -7.52
N GLY A 39 -5.74 -6.75 -7.78
CA GLY A 39 -6.94 -7.42 -8.24
C GLY A 39 -7.92 -7.73 -7.10
N SER A 40 -9.13 -8.18 -7.45
CA SER A 40 -10.18 -8.43 -6.48
C SER A 40 -9.81 -9.51 -5.46
N SER A 41 -9.07 -10.54 -5.87
CA SER A 41 -8.62 -11.58 -4.93
C SER A 41 -7.65 -11.01 -3.88
N SER A 42 -6.78 -10.08 -4.27
CA SER A 42 -5.89 -9.39 -3.35
C SER A 42 -6.68 -8.58 -2.31
N GLY A 43 -7.74 -7.91 -2.75
CA GLY A 43 -8.62 -7.17 -1.86
C GLY A 43 -9.26 -8.06 -0.79
N LYS A 44 -9.61 -9.28 -1.14
CA LYS A 44 -10.20 -10.22 -0.18
C LYS A 44 -9.24 -10.62 0.94
N PHE A 45 -7.95 -10.68 0.67
CA PHE A 45 -6.96 -10.88 1.72
C PHE A 45 -6.81 -9.63 2.58
N ALA A 46 -6.69 -8.48 1.94
CA ALA A 46 -6.44 -7.22 2.64
C ALA A 46 -7.59 -6.80 3.56
N VAL A 47 -8.84 -7.09 3.18
CA VAL A 47 -10.03 -6.67 3.95
C VAL A 47 -10.09 -7.32 5.33
N LYS A 48 -9.38 -8.41 5.53
CA LYS A 48 -9.39 -9.15 6.81
C LYS A 48 -8.56 -8.45 7.89
N VAL A 49 -7.76 -7.46 7.52
CA VAL A 49 -6.87 -6.78 8.46
C VAL A 49 -7.13 -5.28 8.38
N ASN A 50 -7.37 -4.66 9.52
CA ASN A 50 -7.63 -3.23 9.61
C ASN A 50 -6.32 -2.45 9.58
N SER A 51 -5.66 -2.44 8.40
CA SER A 51 -4.42 -1.71 8.20
C SER A 51 -4.68 -0.20 8.15
N SER A 52 -3.64 0.59 8.37
CA SER A 52 -3.71 2.05 8.18
C SER A 52 -3.94 2.39 6.71
N VAL A 53 -3.19 1.74 5.84
CA VAL A 53 -3.34 1.82 4.39
C VAL A 53 -2.65 0.61 3.76
N VAL A 54 -3.16 0.11 2.65
CA VAL A 54 -2.54 -1.00 1.92
C VAL A 54 -2.28 -0.60 0.47
N PHE A 55 -1.10 -0.95 -0.02
CA PHE A 55 -0.70 -0.70 -1.40
C PHE A 55 -0.47 -2.02 -2.14
N PHE A 56 -0.80 -2.01 -3.42
CA PHE A 56 -0.61 -3.13 -4.35
C PHE A 56 0.16 -2.61 -5.57
N ASN A 57 0.55 -3.50 -6.48
CA ASN A 57 1.06 -3.12 -7.79
C ASN A 57 -0.11 -3.07 -8.78
N ASP A 58 -0.19 -2.03 -9.60
CA ASP A 58 -1.30 -1.88 -10.55
C ASP A 58 -1.21 -2.85 -11.74
N ALA A 59 -0.08 -3.54 -11.87
CA ALA A 59 0.16 -4.54 -12.92
C ALA A 59 -0.15 -3.99 -14.33
N GLY A 60 0.01 -2.68 -14.53
CA GLY A 60 -0.35 -2.02 -15.79
C GLY A 60 -1.86 -1.81 -15.96
N VAL A 61 -2.63 -1.97 -14.91
CA VAL A 61 -4.09 -1.89 -14.83
C VAL A 61 -4.78 -3.05 -15.57
N GLY A 62 -4.45 -3.26 -16.83
CA GLY A 62 -4.96 -4.38 -17.61
C GLY A 62 -6.42 -4.24 -18.04
N LYS A 63 -6.96 -5.34 -18.58
CA LYS A 63 -8.33 -5.39 -19.10
C LYS A 63 -9.34 -5.19 -17.96
N ASP A 64 -10.33 -4.38 -18.21
CA ASP A 64 -11.42 -4.07 -17.26
C ASP A 64 -10.90 -3.50 -15.93
N ALA A 65 -9.75 -2.84 -15.97
CA ALA A 65 -9.09 -2.26 -14.79
C ALA A 65 -8.81 -3.30 -13.70
N ALA A 66 -8.51 -4.53 -14.08
CA ALA A 66 -8.33 -5.65 -13.13
C ALA A 66 -7.21 -5.38 -12.12
N GLY A 67 -6.16 -4.67 -12.53
CA GLY A 67 -5.02 -4.39 -11.64
C GLY A 67 -5.30 -3.41 -10.52
N ILE A 68 -6.46 -2.74 -10.52
CA ILE A 68 -6.84 -1.78 -9.47
C ILE A 68 -8.22 -2.09 -8.87
N ALA A 69 -8.78 -3.26 -9.18
CA ALA A 69 -10.13 -3.64 -8.73
C ALA A 69 -10.24 -3.70 -7.19
N ALA A 70 -9.16 -4.01 -6.49
CA ALA A 70 -9.18 -4.06 -5.03
C ALA A 70 -9.50 -2.70 -4.39
N LEU A 71 -9.18 -1.59 -5.07
CA LEU A 71 -9.34 -0.26 -4.48
C LEU A 71 -10.79 0.07 -4.17
N GLU A 72 -11.70 -0.25 -5.09
CA GLU A 72 -13.13 -0.01 -4.88
C GLU A 72 -13.68 -0.96 -3.82
N PHE A 73 -13.30 -2.23 -3.87
CA PHE A 73 -13.72 -3.21 -2.87
C PHE A 73 -13.31 -2.78 -1.46
N LEU A 74 -12.09 -2.32 -1.29
CA LEU A 74 -11.60 -1.86 0.00
C LEU A 74 -12.26 -0.54 0.41
N GLN A 75 -12.57 0.34 -0.54
CA GLN A 75 -13.30 1.57 -0.26
C GLN A 75 -14.69 1.28 0.34
N VAL A 76 -15.40 0.32 -0.22
CA VAL A 76 -16.71 -0.09 0.30
C VAL A 76 -16.61 -0.59 1.74
N ASN A 77 -15.46 -1.15 2.10
CA ASN A 77 -15.18 -1.65 3.44
C ASN A 77 -14.46 -0.61 4.32
N ASN A 78 -14.41 0.64 3.89
CA ASN A 78 -13.81 1.76 4.62
C ASN A 78 -12.32 1.59 4.91
N LEU A 79 -11.60 0.92 4.02
CA LEU A 79 -10.16 0.73 4.13
C LEU A 79 -9.42 1.56 3.08
N ALA A 80 -8.42 2.31 3.53
CA ALA A 80 -7.58 3.10 2.63
C ALA A 80 -6.67 2.18 1.83
N ALA A 81 -6.60 2.41 0.52
CA ALA A 81 -5.78 1.61 -0.36
C ALA A 81 -5.31 2.40 -1.58
N GLY A 82 -4.18 1.98 -2.11
CA GLY A 82 -3.64 2.56 -3.34
C GLY A 82 -2.83 1.53 -4.10
N THR A 83 -2.33 1.94 -5.25
CA THR A 83 -1.46 1.10 -6.07
C THR A 83 -0.18 1.83 -6.44
N ILE A 84 0.83 1.03 -6.73
CA ILE A 84 2.14 1.45 -7.22
C ILE A 84 2.18 1.15 -8.72
N GLY A 85 2.65 2.10 -9.53
CA GLY A 85 2.74 1.93 -10.96
C GLY A 85 3.72 0.83 -11.34
N PHE A 86 3.31 -0.08 -12.20
CA PHE A 86 4.12 -1.24 -12.58
C PHE A 86 5.46 -0.86 -13.20
N MET A 87 5.54 0.31 -13.83
CA MET A 87 6.79 0.80 -14.42
C MET A 87 7.78 1.29 -13.36
N SER A 88 7.30 1.60 -12.16
CA SER A 88 8.16 2.15 -11.10
C SER A 88 8.71 1.09 -10.16
N ALA A 89 8.08 -0.08 -10.10
CA ALA A 89 8.49 -1.15 -9.19
C ALA A 89 8.04 -2.50 -9.72
N ARG A 90 8.85 -3.52 -9.47
CA ARG A 90 8.56 -4.87 -9.94
C ARG A 90 7.45 -5.51 -9.13
N ILE A 91 6.48 -6.10 -9.82
CA ILE A 91 5.47 -6.92 -9.18
C ILE A 91 6.15 -8.10 -8.46
N GLY A 92 5.67 -8.43 -7.27
CA GLY A 92 6.27 -9.49 -6.47
C GLY A 92 7.49 -9.09 -5.66
N ASN A 93 7.93 -7.83 -5.75
CA ASN A 93 9.08 -7.32 -5.01
C ASN A 93 8.67 -6.13 -4.13
N SER A 94 8.38 -6.41 -2.86
CA SER A 94 7.89 -5.38 -1.94
C SER A 94 8.95 -4.36 -1.55
N THR A 95 10.21 -4.77 -1.49
CA THR A 95 11.30 -3.84 -1.21
C THR A 95 11.43 -2.80 -2.34
N ASP A 96 11.35 -3.25 -3.59
CA ASP A 96 11.36 -2.36 -4.74
C ASP A 96 10.16 -1.41 -4.72
N SER A 97 8.99 -1.93 -4.36
CA SER A 97 7.77 -1.12 -4.22
C SER A 97 7.95 0.00 -3.20
N TRP A 98 8.55 -0.31 -2.05
CA TRP A 98 8.80 0.67 -1.01
C TRP A 98 9.85 1.69 -1.41
N GLU A 99 10.98 1.23 -1.95
CA GLU A 99 12.13 2.10 -2.24
C GLU A 99 11.93 2.96 -3.48
N ASN A 100 11.27 2.45 -4.52
CA ASN A 100 11.20 3.10 -5.83
C ASN A 100 9.79 3.34 -6.33
N GLY A 101 8.78 2.79 -5.67
CA GLY A 101 7.41 2.83 -6.16
C GLY A 101 6.81 4.23 -6.22
N ILE A 102 6.10 4.50 -7.32
CA ILE A 102 5.35 5.74 -7.53
C ILE A 102 3.85 5.39 -7.43
N ILE A 103 3.14 6.13 -6.61
CA ILE A 103 1.69 5.92 -6.42
C ILE A 103 0.97 6.21 -7.75
N SER A 104 0.20 5.24 -8.24
CA SER A 104 -0.53 5.40 -9.49
C SER A 104 -2.02 5.68 -9.27
N TYR A 105 -2.67 4.98 -8.34
CA TYR A 105 -4.09 5.17 -8.04
C TYR A 105 -4.32 5.11 -6.54
N LEU A 106 -5.34 5.84 -6.09
CA LEU A 106 -5.74 5.89 -4.68
C LEU A 106 -7.26 5.82 -4.58
N ASN A 107 -7.77 5.08 -3.59
CA ASN A 107 -9.19 5.20 -3.29
C ASN A 107 -9.44 6.45 -2.42
N ASN A 108 -10.71 6.77 -2.20
CA ASN A 108 -11.06 8.00 -1.49
C ASN A 108 -10.56 8.03 -0.05
N SER A 109 -10.58 6.89 0.63
CA SER A 109 -10.06 6.83 2.01
C SER A 109 -8.58 7.14 2.07
N ALA A 110 -7.79 6.66 1.11
CA ALA A 110 -6.36 6.98 1.04
C ALA A 110 -6.13 8.46 0.71
N LYS A 111 -6.93 9.03 -0.19
CA LYS A 111 -6.86 10.45 -0.50
C LYS A 111 -7.16 11.31 0.72
N LYS A 112 -8.11 10.91 1.55
CA LYS A 112 -8.45 11.63 2.79
C LYS A 112 -7.31 11.63 3.80
N ILE A 113 -6.50 10.58 3.84
CA ILE A 113 -5.30 10.55 4.68
C ILE A 113 -4.30 11.59 4.19
N GLY A 114 -4.26 11.86 2.89
CA GLY A 114 -3.40 12.86 2.30
C GLY A 114 -2.40 12.31 1.27
N PHE A 115 -2.51 11.03 0.91
CA PHE A 115 -1.68 10.49 -0.16
C PHE A 115 -2.01 11.14 -1.49
N LEU A 116 -1.00 11.29 -2.34
CA LEU A 116 -1.13 11.95 -3.64
C LEU A 116 -0.64 11.01 -4.75
N GLU A 117 -1.42 10.93 -5.82
CA GLU A 117 -1.04 10.16 -7.01
C GLU A 117 0.11 10.84 -7.74
N GLY A 118 0.97 10.04 -8.37
CA GLY A 118 2.10 10.53 -9.14
C GLY A 118 3.36 10.82 -8.33
N LEU A 119 3.36 10.55 -7.04
CA LEU A 119 4.50 10.82 -6.15
C LEU A 119 5.03 9.53 -5.52
N PRO A 120 6.31 9.52 -5.11
CA PRO A 120 6.91 8.34 -4.50
C PRO A 120 6.21 7.93 -3.20
N LEU A 121 5.90 6.64 -3.08
CA LEU A 121 5.25 6.11 -1.89
C LEU A 121 6.02 6.42 -0.61
N LYS A 122 7.31 6.15 -0.61
CA LYS A 122 8.15 6.33 0.60
C LYS A 122 8.12 7.77 1.10
N GLU A 123 8.25 8.74 0.19
CA GLU A 123 8.18 10.16 0.55
C GLU A 123 6.81 10.53 1.12
N GLN A 124 5.74 10.00 0.54
CA GLN A 124 4.39 10.27 1.03
C GLN A 124 4.17 9.67 2.40
N ALA A 125 4.65 8.45 2.64
CA ALA A 125 4.54 7.81 3.95
C ALA A 125 5.31 8.60 5.00
N ILE A 126 6.50 9.06 4.69
CA ILE A 126 7.30 9.88 5.61
C ILE A 126 6.59 11.20 5.92
N ARG A 127 6.03 11.86 4.92
CA ARG A 127 5.29 13.10 5.09
C ARG A 127 4.08 12.94 6.00
N LEU A 128 3.33 11.86 5.82
CA LEU A 128 2.05 11.66 6.50
C LEU A 128 2.18 10.99 7.86
N TYR A 129 3.18 10.13 8.04
CA TYR A 129 3.33 9.33 9.25
C TYR A 129 4.65 9.57 9.98
N GLY A 130 5.44 10.53 9.52
CA GLY A 130 6.66 10.91 10.23
C GLY A 130 6.33 11.45 11.61
N LYS A 131 7.20 11.18 12.58
CA LYS A 131 7.05 11.74 13.92
C LYS A 131 7.26 13.24 13.85
N GLU A 132 6.41 13.99 14.55
CA GLU A 132 6.59 15.43 14.64
C GLU A 132 7.92 15.75 15.32
N ASP A 133 8.61 16.73 14.75
CA ASP A 133 9.74 17.34 15.43
C ASP A 133 9.19 18.28 16.50
N ARG A 134 9.41 17.93 17.75
CA ARG A 134 8.88 18.71 18.89
C ARG A 134 9.55 20.06 19.07
N ASN A 135 10.63 20.28 18.35
CA ASN A 135 11.36 21.55 18.41
C ASN A 135 11.01 22.47 17.26
N SER A 136 10.14 22.06 16.38
CA SER A 136 9.70 22.87 15.26
C SER A 136 8.43 23.64 15.60
#